data_5bdf1d6570d742ffa1010af0897596b0
#
_entry.id   5bdf1d6570d742ffa1010af0897596b0
#
_cell.length_a   1.000
_cell.length_b   1.000
_cell.length_c   1.000
_cell.angle_alpha   90.00
_cell.angle_beta   90.00
_cell.angle_gamma   90.00
#
_symmetry.space_group_name_H-M   'P 1'
#
loop_
_entity.id
_entity.type
_entity.pdbx_description
1 polymer ?
#
loop_
_entity_poly.entity_id
_entity_poly.type
_entity_poly.pdbx_seq_one_letter_code
_entity_poly.pdbx_strand_id
1 'polypeptide(L)'
;PTFEAGVNQNQFTSESVREFGEVLSEFDSNSWNVGLNQLLPTGTSMNVNWATTSTRFKYDLRDTGYTVEQQDPLFETRMVTTITQNLLEGHRIASNLEGVRAAARGRDIANANQRRVRQQTLADTASAYWNTRTQRKLADIAASAVDTAIEEQRIVHAKVDQGTLAPVERARVDAAVVQARRESLLAIDAARNSEDALMLLIGEEPGTTLTLTTAPTEPTNLSIDADAVERAALDGNAELKVSRIQEHSAEMARLDARHKLLPELNVNASYGLIGYEPSASKATDELMSGDLPEWRLGATFSMPLLGRSDRGQALMRAAEAAKARAERIQLERQIRSQVRTQIRAIEAAHMQVNLASANLDLAQQTLEAERALVAAGRVIQKDLLESIAALDDARTQLERSKGDYQLALIELERLKGTL
;
A
#
# COMPACT_ATOMS: atom_id res chain seq x y z
N PRO A 1 -9.11 -25.72 -13.10
CA PRO A 1 -9.33 -27.13 -12.81
C PRO A 1 -8.87 -27.47 -11.40
N THR A 2 -9.66 -28.28 -10.68
CA THR A 2 -9.28 -28.87 -9.40
C THR A 2 -9.22 -30.38 -9.57
N PHE A 3 -8.14 -30.97 -9.09
CA PHE A 3 -7.99 -32.42 -9.02
C PHE A 3 -8.31 -32.86 -7.59
N GLU A 4 -9.12 -33.89 -7.45
CA GLU A 4 -9.51 -34.46 -6.17
C GLU A 4 -9.24 -35.97 -6.19
N ALA A 5 -8.68 -36.48 -5.10
CA ALA A 5 -8.52 -37.91 -4.88
C ALA A 5 -8.93 -38.22 -3.45
N GLY A 6 -9.71 -39.26 -3.27
CA GLY A 6 -10.21 -39.69 -1.97
C GLY A 6 -10.19 -41.17 -1.80
N VAL A 7 -9.98 -41.62 -0.56
CA VAL A 7 -10.13 -43.01 -0.12
C VAL A 7 -11.02 -42.99 1.11
N ASN A 8 -12.08 -43.81 1.10
CA ASN A 8 -13.02 -43.92 2.20
C ASN A 8 -13.21 -45.39 2.56
N GLN A 9 -13.24 -45.69 3.85
CA GLN A 9 -13.62 -46.97 4.39
C GLN A 9 -14.80 -46.78 5.34
N ASN A 10 -15.88 -47.46 5.09
CA ASN A 10 -17.09 -47.42 5.90
C ASN A 10 -17.49 -48.84 6.31
N GLN A 11 -17.76 -49.00 7.59
CA GLN A 11 -18.35 -50.22 8.14
C GLN A 11 -19.56 -49.79 8.95
N PHE A 12 -20.70 -50.33 8.65
CA PHE A 12 -21.91 -50.12 9.43
C PHE A 12 -22.73 -51.39 9.62
N THR A 13 -23.34 -51.48 10.77
CA THR A 13 -24.25 -52.57 11.14
C THR A 13 -25.64 -51.99 11.29
N SER A 14 -26.61 -52.62 10.64
CA SER A 14 -27.99 -52.20 10.67
C SER A 14 -28.87 -53.40 11.11
N GLU A 15 -29.78 -53.13 12.03
CA GLU A 15 -30.78 -54.12 12.46
C GLU A 15 -32.14 -53.73 11.89
N SER A 16 -32.83 -54.67 11.27
CA SER A 16 -34.16 -54.48 10.71
C SER A 16 -35.07 -55.68 11.03
N VAL A 17 -36.30 -55.36 11.41
CA VAL A 17 -37.33 -56.42 11.59
C VAL A 17 -38.07 -56.59 10.27
N ARG A 18 -38.06 -57.82 9.75
CA ARG A 18 -38.76 -58.16 8.51
C ARG A 18 -39.82 -59.26 8.80
N GLU A 19 -40.65 -59.59 7.84
CA GLU A 19 -41.69 -60.66 7.99
C GLU A 19 -41.15 -62.04 8.44
N PHE A 20 -39.85 -62.27 8.30
CA PHE A 20 -39.17 -63.52 8.65
C PHE A 20 -38.27 -63.39 9.91
N GLY A 21 -38.46 -62.39 10.75
CA GLY A 21 -37.70 -62.16 11.97
C GLY A 21 -36.71 -61.03 11.95
N GLU A 22 -35.89 -60.94 13.00
CA GLU A 22 -34.81 -59.94 13.12
C GLU A 22 -33.64 -60.24 12.19
N VAL A 23 -33.29 -59.28 11.29
CA VAL A 23 -32.17 -59.42 10.39
C VAL A 23 -31.10 -58.42 10.78
N LEU A 24 -29.94 -58.89 11.16
CA LEU A 24 -28.73 -58.11 11.32
C LEU A 24 -27.99 -58.02 9.97
N SER A 25 -27.78 -56.84 9.47
CA SER A 25 -27.06 -56.57 8.21
C SER A 25 -25.75 -55.88 8.52
N GLU A 26 -24.63 -56.46 8.17
CA GLU A 26 -23.30 -55.88 8.25
C GLU A 26 -22.84 -55.52 6.84
N PHE A 27 -22.43 -54.27 6.67
CA PHE A 27 -21.86 -53.75 5.42
C PHE A 27 -20.45 -53.25 5.65
N ASP A 28 -19.51 -53.71 4.84
CA ASP A 28 -18.15 -53.20 4.76
C ASP A 28 -17.94 -52.66 3.34
N SER A 29 -17.60 -51.39 3.26
CA SER A 29 -17.42 -50.69 1.97
C SER A 29 -16.13 -49.91 1.96
N ASN A 30 -15.28 -50.21 1.00
CA ASN A 30 -14.05 -49.48 0.71
C ASN A 30 -14.20 -48.80 -0.63
N SER A 31 -13.98 -47.49 -0.70
CA SER A 31 -14.05 -46.74 -1.94
C SER A 31 -12.84 -45.87 -2.13
N TRP A 32 -12.43 -45.75 -3.38
CA TRP A 32 -11.49 -44.73 -3.81
C TRP A 32 -12.06 -43.99 -5.03
N ASN A 33 -11.75 -42.72 -5.13
CA ASN A 33 -12.18 -41.89 -6.25
C ASN A 33 -11.10 -40.92 -6.69
N VAL A 34 -11.14 -40.60 -7.97
CA VAL A 34 -10.32 -39.56 -8.61
C VAL A 34 -11.25 -38.69 -9.44
N GLY A 35 -11.21 -37.39 -9.22
CA GLY A 35 -12.07 -36.43 -9.89
C GLY A 35 -11.33 -35.24 -10.47
N LEU A 36 -11.84 -34.71 -11.57
CA LEU A 36 -11.42 -33.46 -12.18
C LEU A 36 -12.64 -32.55 -12.28
N ASN A 37 -12.56 -31.39 -11.63
CA ASN A 37 -13.60 -30.36 -11.70
C ASN A 37 -13.10 -29.15 -12.44
N GLN A 38 -13.88 -28.64 -13.40
CA GLN A 38 -13.58 -27.44 -14.17
C GLN A 38 -14.81 -26.55 -14.26
N LEU A 39 -14.70 -25.30 -13.77
CA LEU A 39 -15.66 -24.24 -14.03
C LEU A 39 -15.19 -23.44 -15.25
N LEU A 40 -16.04 -23.32 -16.27
CA LEU A 40 -15.80 -22.52 -17.45
C LEU A 40 -16.35 -21.10 -17.24
N PRO A 41 -15.80 -20.10 -17.97
CA PRO A 41 -16.27 -18.72 -17.87
C PRO A 41 -17.77 -18.53 -18.18
N THR A 42 -18.35 -19.42 -18.96
CA THR A 42 -19.77 -19.42 -19.35
C THR A 42 -20.72 -19.83 -18.22
N GLY A 43 -20.20 -20.19 -17.02
CA GLY A 43 -21.00 -20.77 -15.95
C GLY A 43 -21.29 -22.26 -16.14
N THR A 44 -20.61 -22.90 -17.09
CA THR A 44 -20.65 -24.35 -17.28
C THR A 44 -19.67 -24.99 -16.30
N SER A 45 -20.12 -25.91 -15.45
CA SER A 45 -19.24 -26.78 -14.67
C SER A 45 -19.16 -28.15 -15.33
N MET A 46 -17.94 -28.67 -15.43
CA MET A 46 -17.65 -30.02 -15.90
C MET A 46 -16.97 -30.79 -14.77
N ASN A 47 -17.52 -31.95 -14.45
CA ASN A 47 -16.95 -32.87 -13.49
C ASN A 47 -16.74 -34.22 -14.18
N VAL A 48 -15.54 -34.76 -14.09
CA VAL A 48 -15.22 -36.13 -14.49
C VAL A 48 -14.78 -36.84 -13.23
N ASN A 49 -15.49 -37.88 -12.86
CA ASN A 49 -15.20 -38.67 -11.66
C ASN A 49 -15.05 -40.13 -12.01
N TRP A 50 -13.95 -40.74 -11.57
CA TRP A 50 -13.72 -42.17 -11.59
C TRP A 50 -13.69 -42.65 -10.16
N ALA A 51 -14.57 -43.57 -9.82
CA ALA A 51 -14.67 -44.17 -8.51
C ALA A 51 -14.76 -45.68 -8.60
N THR A 52 -14.13 -46.36 -7.67
CA THR A 52 -14.29 -47.82 -7.45
C THR A 52 -14.70 -48.02 -6.02
N THR A 53 -15.77 -48.76 -5.82
CA THR A 53 -16.29 -49.14 -4.51
C THR A 53 -16.30 -50.67 -4.39
N SER A 54 -15.69 -51.17 -3.37
CA SER A 54 -15.75 -52.60 -2.99
C SER A 54 -16.76 -52.73 -1.87
N THR A 55 -17.76 -53.58 -2.05
CA THR A 55 -18.80 -53.79 -1.04
C THR A 55 -18.82 -55.27 -0.66
N ARG A 56 -18.87 -55.57 0.63
CA ARG A 56 -19.11 -56.87 1.21
C ARG A 56 -20.30 -56.76 2.14
N PHE A 57 -21.20 -57.74 2.10
CA PHE A 57 -22.35 -57.75 2.98
C PHE A 57 -22.53 -59.12 3.65
N LYS A 58 -23.06 -59.08 4.88
CA LYS A 58 -23.44 -60.26 5.65
C LYS A 58 -24.82 -59.99 6.24
N TYR A 59 -25.70 -60.97 6.08
CA TYR A 59 -27.03 -61.00 6.68
C TYR A 59 -27.11 -62.15 7.68
N ASP A 60 -27.48 -61.86 8.91
CA ASP A 60 -27.70 -62.83 9.94
C ASP A 60 -29.19 -62.79 10.35
N LEU A 61 -29.92 -63.88 10.09
CA LEU A 61 -31.30 -64.08 10.52
C LEU A 61 -31.29 -64.72 11.93
N ARG A 62 -31.34 -63.84 12.94
CA ARG A 62 -31.21 -64.25 14.35
C ARG A 62 -32.19 -65.38 14.80
N ASP A 63 -33.43 -65.38 14.29
CA ASP A 63 -34.45 -66.30 14.68
C ASP A 63 -34.28 -67.71 14.08
N THR A 64 -33.56 -67.80 12.96
CA THR A 64 -33.39 -69.11 12.27
C THR A 64 -31.97 -69.64 12.35
N GLY A 65 -31.00 -68.83 12.82
CA GLY A 65 -29.56 -69.13 12.81
C GLY A 65 -28.96 -69.21 11.40
N TYR A 66 -29.66 -68.71 10.38
CA TYR A 66 -29.22 -68.74 9.00
C TYR A 66 -28.46 -67.44 8.65
N THR A 67 -27.20 -67.61 8.27
CA THR A 67 -26.34 -66.49 7.86
C THR A 67 -26.06 -66.57 6.37
N VAL A 68 -26.27 -65.44 5.65
CA VAL A 68 -25.86 -65.26 4.27
C VAL A 68 -24.71 -64.30 4.27
N GLU A 69 -23.54 -64.77 3.91
CA GLU A 69 -22.33 -63.98 3.81
C GLU A 69 -21.83 -64.01 2.37
N GLN A 70 -21.56 -62.83 1.81
CA GLN A 70 -20.90 -62.73 0.52
C GLN A 70 -19.41 -63.02 0.71
N GLN A 71 -18.92 -64.15 0.18
CA GLN A 71 -17.53 -64.56 0.34
C GLN A 71 -16.55 -63.64 -0.37
N ASP A 72 -16.89 -63.22 -1.60
CA ASP A 72 -16.06 -62.32 -2.37
C ASP A 72 -16.69 -60.91 -2.41
N PRO A 73 -15.87 -59.84 -2.25
CA PRO A 73 -16.37 -58.48 -2.39
C PRO A 73 -16.84 -58.21 -3.83
N LEU A 74 -17.91 -57.46 -3.98
CA LEU A 74 -18.33 -56.93 -5.29
C LEU A 74 -17.67 -55.56 -5.52
N PHE A 75 -16.97 -55.44 -6.62
CA PHE A 75 -16.38 -54.19 -7.05
C PHE A 75 -17.30 -53.52 -8.08
N GLU A 76 -17.74 -52.29 -7.75
CA GLU A 76 -18.40 -51.40 -8.68
C GLU A 76 -17.39 -50.33 -9.09
N THR A 77 -17.01 -50.31 -10.36
CA THR A 77 -16.19 -49.27 -10.93
C THR A 77 -17.03 -48.39 -11.83
N ARG A 78 -17.00 -47.09 -11.60
CA ARG A 78 -17.83 -46.11 -12.30
C ARG A 78 -16.98 -44.95 -12.78
N MET A 79 -17.16 -44.55 -14.06
CA MET A 79 -16.60 -43.32 -14.60
C MET A 79 -17.75 -42.46 -15.14
N VAL A 80 -17.96 -41.28 -14.54
CA VAL A 80 -19.08 -40.41 -14.89
C VAL A 80 -18.56 -39.00 -15.22
N THR A 81 -18.98 -38.52 -16.36
CA THR A 81 -18.80 -37.12 -16.76
C THR A 81 -20.12 -36.39 -16.58
N THR A 82 -20.12 -35.33 -15.78
CA THR A 82 -21.30 -34.48 -15.55
C THR A 82 -21.00 -33.07 -16.06
N ILE A 83 -21.88 -32.53 -16.85
CA ILE A 83 -21.87 -31.15 -17.33
C ILE A 83 -23.09 -30.45 -16.75
N THR A 84 -22.89 -29.35 -16.04
CA THR A 84 -23.98 -28.51 -15.53
C THR A 84 -23.83 -27.12 -16.13
N GLN A 85 -24.90 -26.61 -16.72
CA GLN A 85 -24.98 -25.26 -17.28
C GLN A 85 -25.98 -24.43 -16.50
N ASN A 86 -25.50 -23.30 -15.95
CA ASN A 86 -26.37 -22.30 -15.36
C ASN A 86 -26.90 -21.39 -16.48
N LEU A 87 -28.25 -21.21 -16.56
CA LEU A 87 -28.89 -20.45 -17.63
C LEU A 87 -29.38 -19.07 -17.21
N LEU A 88 -29.66 -18.85 -15.92
CA LEU A 88 -30.13 -17.56 -15.38
C LEU A 88 -29.12 -17.00 -14.38
N GLU A 89 -29.19 -17.33 -13.10
CA GLU A 89 -28.14 -16.98 -12.17
C GLU A 89 -26.86 -17.76 -12.51
N GLY A 90 -25.68 -17.10 -12.45
CA GLY A 90 -24.38 -17.76 -12.64
C GLY A 90 -23.91 -17.94 -14.09
N HIS A 91 -24.71 -17.59 -15.14
CA HIS A 91 -24.26 -17.68 -16.53
C HIS A 91 -23.34 -16.54 -16.98
N ARG A 92 -23.20 -15.47 -16.17
CA ARG A 92 -22.43 -14.28 -16.55
C ARG A 92 -20.93 -14.55 -16.54
N ILE A 93 -20.30 -14.40 -17.71
CA ILE A 93 -18.83 -14.50 -17.86
C ILE A 93 -18.11 -13.49 -16.94
N ALA A 94 -18.69 -12.29 -16.75
CA ALA A 94 -18.10 -11.27 -15.89
C ALA A 94 -18.01 -11.73 -14.42
N SER A 95 -19.05 -12.37 -13.89
CA SER A 95 -19.11 -12.90 -12.52
C SER A 95 -18.18 -14.11 -12.33
N ASN A 96 -18.19 -15.03 -13.30
CA ASN A 96 -17.38 -16.25 -13.24
C ASN A 96 -15.87 -15.95 -13.35
N LEU A 97 -15.48 -14.88 -14.03
CA LEU A 97 -14.09 -14.39 -14.11
C LEU A 97 -13.75 -13.36 -13.02
N GLU A 98 -14.68 -13.03 -12.12
CA GLU A 98 -14.46 -11.98 -11.11
C GLU A 98 -13.27 -12.29 -10.20
N GLY A 99 -13.04 -13.52 -9.79
CA GLY A 99 -11.87 -13.93 -9.00
C GLY A 99 -10.54 -13.58 -9.70
N VAL A 100 -10.44 -13.87 -11.01
CA VAL A 100 -9.24 -13.55 -11.80
C VAL A 100 -9.08 -12.04 -11.98
N ARG A 101 -10.18 -11.33 -12.24
CA ARG A 101 -10.18 -9.87 -12.39
C ARG A 101 -9.88 -9.17 -11.07
N ALA A 102 -10.39 -9.68 -9.96
CA ALA A 102 -10.08 -9.17 -8.63
C ALA A 102 -8.59 -9.34 -8.29
N ALA A 103 -7.99 -10.48 -8.63
CA ALA A 103 -6.55 -10.69 -8.48
C ALA A 103 -5.73 -9.72 -9.36
N ALA A 104 -6.15 -9.48 -10.61
CA ALA A 104 -5.52 -8.49 -11.49
C ALA A 104 -5.61 -7.07 -10.91
N ARG A 105 -6.79 -6.66 -10.41
CA ARG A 105 -6.96 -5.37 -9.71
C ARG A 105 -6.12 -5.28 -8.45
N GLY A 106 -6.03 -6.39 -7.67
CA GLY A 106 -5.15 -6.48 -6.51
C GLY A 106 -3.68 -6.21 -6.85
N ARG A 107 -3.19 -6.80 -7.95
CA ARG A 107 -1.86 -6.52 -8.48
C ARG A 107 -1.69 -5.05 -8.88
N ASP A 108 -2.68 -4.46 -9.54
CA ASP A 108 -2.61 -3.05 -9.97
C ASP A 108 -2.63 -2.09 -8.78
N ILE A 109 -3.37 -2.41 -7.71
CA ILE A 109 -3.34 -1.71 -6.41
C ILE A 109 -1.95 -1.83 -5.77
N ALA A 110 -1.37 -3.04 -5.74
CA ALA A 110 -0.03 -3.26 -5.18
C ALA A 110 1.04 -2.46 -5.94
N ASN A 111 0.98 -2.43 -7.27
CA ASN A 111 1.86 -1.63 -8.12
C ASN A 111 1.70 -0.11 -7.87
N ALA A 112 0.47 0.37 -7.70
CA ALA A 112 0.21 1.77 -7.36
C ALA A 112 0.75 2.13 -5.96
N ASN A 113 0.57 1.26 -4.97
CA ASN A 113 1.13 1.42 -3.63
C ASN A 113 2.67 1.40 -3.64
N GLN A 114 3.28 0.51 -4.42
CA GLN A 114 4.74 0.49 -4.60
C GLN A 114 5.25 1.83 -5.16
N ARG A 115 4.58 2.38 -6.18
CA ARG A 115 4.92 3.71 -6.74
C ARG A 115 4.78 4.80 -5.68
N ARG A 116 3.71 4.78 -4.90
CA ARG A 116 3.48 5.76 -3.81
C ARG A 116 4.61 5.73 -2.77
N VAL A 117 4.99 4.52 -2.31
CA VAL A 117 6.09 4.36 -1.35
C VAL A 117 7.41 4.85 -1.94
N ARG A 118 7.70 4.48 -3.20
CA ARG A 118 8.91 4.95 -3.90
C ARG A 118 8.96 6.48 -4.00
N GLN A 119 7.87 7.12 -4.42
CA GLN A 119 7.78 8.58 -4.51
C GLN A 119 7.95 9.25 -3.15
N GLN A 120 7.33 8.69 -2.11
CA GLN A 120 7.50 9.18 -0.75
C GLN A 120 8.96 9.07 -0.29
N THR A 121 9.60 7.89 -0.47
CA THR A 121 11.01 7.70 -0.10
C THR A 121 11.94 8.66 -0.85
N LEU A 122 11.69 8.88 -2.15
CA LEU A 122 12.47 9.84 -2.94
C LEU A 122 12.28 11.28 -2.43
N ALA A 123 11.05 11.67 -2.10
CA ALA A 123 10.76 13.00 -1.54
C ALA A 123 11.41 13.18 -0.16
N ASP A 124 11.32 12.16 0.71
CA ASP A 124 11.93 12.18 2.04
C ASP A 124 13.46 12.29 1.93
N THR A 125 14.07 11.52 1.03
CA THR A 125 15.52 11.55 0.79
C THR A 125 15.97 12.91 0.23
N ALA A 126 15.25 13.47 -0.76
CA ALA A 126 15.53 14.79 -1.30
C ALA A 126 15.37 15.88 -0.24
N SER A 127 14.35 15.79 0.59
CA SER A 127 14.11 16.72 1.69
C SER A 127 15.20 16.63 2.76
N ALA A 128 15.62 15.42 3.12
CA ALA A 128 16.75 15.21 4.04
C ALA A 128 18.06 15.77 3.47
N TYR A 129 18.31 15.60 2.15
CA TYR A 129 19.48 16.18 1.47
C TYR A 129 19.53 17.70 1.61
N TRP A 130 18.43 18.40 1.30
CA TRP A 130 18.37 19.84 1.40
C TRP A 130 18.43 20.36 2.83
N ASN A 131 17.79 19.65 3.76
CA ASN A 131 17.91 19.94 5.19
C ASN A 131 19.36 19.83 5.64
N THR A 132 20.06 18.73 5.33
CA THR A 132 21.46 18.52 5.68
C THR A 132 22.37 19.62 5.10
N ARG A 133 22.12 19.99 3.83
CA ARG A 133 22.84 21.10 3.21
C ARG A 133 22.62 22.43 3.98
N THR A 134 21.38 22.74 4.31
CA THR A 134 21.03 23.92 5.09
C THR A 134 21.72 23.92 6.46
N GLN A 135 21.63 22.80 7.22
CA GLN A 135 22.26 22.69 8.52
C GLN A 135 23.79 22.84 8.45
N ARG A 136 24.46 22.27 7.42
CA ARG A 136 25.90 22.51 7.21
C ARG A 136 26.20 23.99 7.00
N LYS A 137 25.40 24.67 6.18
CA LYS A 137 25.58 26.12 5.94
C LYS A 137 25.37 26.94 7.20
N LEU A 138 24.39 26.57 8.04
CA LEU A 138 24.20 27.21 9.35
C LEU A 138 25.36 26.96 10.29
N ALA A 139 25.96 25.77 10.28
CA ALA A 139 27.17 25.48 11.05
C ALA A 139 28.37 26.27 10.56
N ASP A 140 28.55 26.44 9.23
CA ASP A 140 29.59 27.28 8.63
C ASP A 140 29.45 28.76 9.06
N ILE A 141 28.21 29.31 9.05
CA ILE A 141 27.91 30.67 9.51
C ILE A 141 28.23 30.81 10.99
N ALA A 142 27.77 29.88 11.82
CA ALA A 142 28.02 29.92 13.27
C ALA A 142 29.51 29.78 13.61
N ALA A 143 30.28 29.00 12.85
CA ALA A 143 31.73 28.92 13.02
C ALA A 143 32.40 30.28 12.65
N SER A 144 32.00 30.90 11.54
CA SER A 144 32.48 32.23 11.16
C SER A 144 32.13 33.32 12.18
N ALA A 145 30.96 33.19 12.84
CA ALA A 145 30.57 34.13 13.90
C ALA A 145 31.49 34.00 15.13
N VAL A 146 31.98 32.78 15.48
CA VAL A 146 32.99 32.60 16.54
C VAL A 146 34.28 33.30 16.21
N ASP A 147 34.78 33.16 14.97
CA ASP A 147 36.01 33.84 14.53
C ASP A 147 35.88 35.38 14.59
N THR A 148 34.72 35.89 14.15
CA THR A 148 34.41 37.32 14.27
C THR A 148 34.35 37.80 15.71
N ALA A 149 33.72 37.04 16.60
CA ALA A 149 33.62 37.39 18.01
C ALA A 149 34.99 37.37 18.73
N ILE A 150 35.89 36.44 18.38
CA ILE A 150 37.26 36.34 18.92
C ILE A 150 38.09 37.55 18.44
N GLU A 151 37.98 37.91 17.17
CA GLU A 151 38.73 39.07 16.67
C GLU A 151 38.23 40.38 17.30
N GLU A 152 36.93 40.55 17.48
CA GLU A 152 36.37 41.70 18.19
C GLU A 152 36.79 41.74 19.66
N GLN A 153 36.82 40.58 20.35
CA GLN A 153 37.34 40.45 21.70
C GLN A 153 38.80 40.95 21.78
N ARG A 154 39.65 40.53 20.84
CA ARG A 154 41.04 40.94 20.75
C ARG A 154 41.20 42.45 20.64
N ILE A 155 40.38 43.06 19.72
CA ILE A 155 40.39 44.51 19.48
C ILE A 155 39.94 45.28 20.73
N VAL A 156 38.84 44.87 21.37
CA VAL A 156 38.28 45.55 22.55
C VAL A 156 39.22 45.42 23.76
N HIS A 157 39.79 44.26 23.97
CA HIS A 157 40.77 44.07 25.05
C HIS A 157 41.97 45.02 24.90
N ALA A 158 42.53 45.14 23.70
CA ALA A 158 43.63 46.06 23.42
C ALA A 158 43.24 47.52 23.67
N LYS A 159 42.04 47.97 23.32
CA LYS A 159 41.53 49.33 23.55
C LYS A 159 41.27 49.61 25.03
N VAL A 160 40.79 48.63 25.79
CA VAL A 160 40.63 48.74 27.27
C VAL A 160 41.99 48.85 27.94
N ASP A 161 43.00 48.04 27.54
CA ASP A 161 44.36 48.11 28.07
C ASP A 161 45.04 49.46 27.81
N GLN A 162 44.71 50.08 26.67
CA GLN A 162 45.16 51.44 26.32
C GLN A 162 44.36 52.56 27.02
N GLY A 163 43.34 52.20 27.84
CA GLY A 163 42.48 53.16 28.53
C GLY A 163 41.49 53.92 27.63
N THR A 164 41.30 53.50 26.36
CA THR A 164 40.39 54.12 25.41
C THR A 164 38.96 53.63 25.50
N LEU A 165 38.73 52.47 26.16
CA LEU A 165 37.39 51.90 26.42
C LEU A 165 37.24 51.61 27.91
N ALA A 166 35.98 51.59 28.39
CA ALA A 166 35.65 51.25 29.78
C ALA A 166 35.88 49.75 30.03
N PRO A 167 36.32 49.36 31.25
CA PRO A 167 36.56 47.94 31.59
C PRO A 167 35.34 47.02 31.42
N VAL A 168 34.12 47.56 31.53
CA VAL A 168 32.87 46.79 31.34
C VAL A 168 32.73 46.23 29.91
N GLU A 169 33.36 46.82 28.94
CA GLU A 169 33.32 46.36 27.55
C GLU A 169 34.05 45.02 27.36
N ARG A 170 35.06 44.71 28.19
CA ARG A 170 35.69 43.40 28.23
C ARG A 170 34.68 42.31 28.53
N ALA A 171 33.90 42.47 29.60
CA ALA A 171 32.91 41.47 30.01
C ALA A 171 31.84 41.26 28.89
N ARG A 172 31.49 42.28 28.11
CA ARG A 172 30.54 42.18 27.01
C ARG A 172 31.09 41.34 25.87
N VAL A 173 32.29 41.58 25.40
CA VAL A 173 32.88 40.81 24.29
C VAL A 173 33.24 39.38 24.75
N ASP A 174 33.64 39.18 26.01
CA ASP A 174 33.86 37.86 26.56
C ASP A 174 32.54 37.03 26.56
N ALA A 175 31.44 37.66 26.96
CA ALA A 175 30.12 37.05 26.90
C ALA A 175 29.69 36.72 25.47
N ALA A 176 29.96 37.62 24.48
CA ALA A 176 29.66 37.40 23.08
C ALA A 176 30.43 36.21 22.51
N VAL A 177 31.73 36.02 22.85
CA VAL A 177 32.50 34.83 22.42
C VAL A 177 31.93 33.56 23.01
N VAL A 178 31.53 33.54 24.30
CA VAL A 178 30.91 32.35 24.91
C VAL A 178 29.60 32.02 24.24
N GLN A 179 28.77 33.02 23.91
CA GLN A 179 27.52 32.84 23.23
C GLN A 179 27.74 32.28 21.80
N ALA A 180 28.62 32.86 21.00
CA ALA A 180 28.93 32.40 19.66
C ALA A 180 29.45 30.94 19.66
N ARG A 181 30.34 30.57 20.61
CA ARG A 181 30.82 29.20 20.74
C ARG A 181 29.69 28.22 21.06
N ARG A 182 28.76 28.60 21.94
CA ARG A 182 27.58 27.77 22.25
C ARG A 182 26.71 27.55 21.01
N GLU A 183 26.43 28.59 20.27
CA GLU A 183 25.63 28.52 19.07
C GLU A 183 26.29 27.65 17.97
N SER A 184 27.62 27.80 17.80
CA SER A 184 28.40 26.98 16.88
C SER A 184 28.37 25.49 17.26
N LEU A 185 28.49 25.16 18.55
CA LEU A 185 28.38 23.76 19.00
C LEU A 185 27.00 23.18 18.70
N LEU A 186 25.93 23.92 18.96
CA LEU A 186 24.56 23.48 18.67
C LEU A 186 24.33 23.33 17.13
N ALA A 187 24.86 24.22 16.33
CA ALA A 187 24.74 24.15 14.87
C ALA A 187 25.52 22.97 14.27
N ILE A 188 26.72 22.68 14.79
CA ILE A 188 27.51 21.50 14.39
C ILE A 188 26.78 20.20 14.76
N ASP A 189 26.19 20.14 15.95
CA ASP A 189 25.43 18.97 16.39
C ASP A 189 24.19 18.76 15.50
N ALA A 190 23.44 19.83 15.20
CA ALA A 190 22.31 19.78 14.28
C ALA A 190 22.70 19.33 12.87
N ALA A 191 23.86 19.79 12.36
CA ALA A 191 24.38 19.36 11.07
C ALA A 191 24.70 17.86 11.06
N ARG A 192 25.40 17.35 12.09
CA ARG A 192 25.71 15.91 12.22
C ARG A 192 24.45 15.06 12.33
N ASN A 193 23.49 15.46 13.15
CA ASN A 193 22.22 14.74 13.27
C ASN A 193 21.45 14.68 11.94
N SER A 194 21.50 15.75 11.14
CA SER A 194 20.88 15.76 9.81
C SER A 194 21.63 14.89 8.79
N GLU A 195 22.96 14.80 8.89
CA GLU A 195 23.78 13.90 8.08
C GLU A 195 23.47 12.42 8.39
N ASP A 196 23.41 12.06 9.66
CA ASP A 196 23.07 10.70 10.09
C ASP A 196 21.65 10.32 9.63
N ALA A 197 20.69 11.23 9.70
CA ALA A 197 19.34 11.02 9.20
C ALA A 197 19.32 10.79 7.67
N LEU A 198 20.10 11.54 6.90
CA LEU A 198 20.23 11.35 5.47
C LEU A 198 20.89 10.00 5.15
N MET A 199 21.97 9.64 5.85
CA MET A 199 22.66 8.36 5.65
C MET A 199 21.73 7.16 5.88
N LEU A 200 20.92 7.22 6.94
CA LEU A 200 19.91 6.19 7.21
C LEU A 200 18.92 6.02 6.04
N LEU A 201 18.47 7.12 5.42
CA LEU A 201 17.54 7.07 4.30
C LEU A 201 18.16 6.51 3.01
N ILE A 202 19.47 6.73 2.79
CA ILE A 202 20.17 6.18 1.62
C ILE A 202 20.78 4.79 1.87
N GLY A 203 20.64 4.26 3.10
CA GLY A 203 21.13 2.93 3.47
C GLY A 203 22.62 2.85 3.76
N GLU A 204 23.25 3.99 4.06
CA GLU A 204 24.66 4.08 4.45
C GLU A 204 24.82 4.11 5.99
N GLU A 205 26.00 3.74 6.46
CA GLU A 205 26.30 3.78 7.90
C GLU A 205 26.52 5.22 8.40
N PRO A 206 25.95 5.62 9.56
CA PRO A 206 26.22 6.91 10.18
C PRO A 206 27.72 7.14 10.39
N GLY A 207 28.17 8.39 10.16
CA GLY A 207 29.58 8.76 10.28
C GLY A 207 30.41 8.61 9.01
N THR A 208 29.83 8.11 7.89
CA THR A 208 30.51 8.11 6.58
C THR A 208 30.64 9.54 6.05
N THR A 209 31.75 9.86 5.42
CA THR A 209 31.96 11.23 4.86
C THR A 209 31.06 11.46 3.65
N LEU A 210 30.15 12.42 3.77
CA LEU A 210 29.19 12.77 2.71
C LEU A 210 29.59 14.10 2.05
N THR A 211 29.68 14.09 0.69
CA THR A 211 29.93 15.30 -0.09
C THR A 211 28.66 15.72 -0.82
N LEU A 212 28.10 16.90 -0.46
CA LEU A 212 26.92 17.46 -1.09
C LEU A 212 27.34 18.36 -2.25
N THR A 213 27.01 17.98 -3.49
CA THR A 213 27.50 18.66 -4.70
C THR A 213 26.48 19.57 -5.37
N THR A 214 25.17 19.36 -5.16
CA THR A 214 24.11 20.09 -5.85
C THR A 214 23.93 21.49 -5.28
N ALA A 215 24.00 22.52 -6.13
CA ALA A 215 23.68 23.90 -5.75
C ALA A 215 22.14 24.09 -5.64
N PRO A 216 21.65 24.97 -4.74
CA PRO A 216 20.23 25.31 -4.69
C PRO A 216 19.81 25.98 -6.00
N THR A 217 18.58 25.67 -6.43
CA THR A 217 17.97 26.34 -7.58
C THR A 217 17.72 27.79 -7.19
N GLU A 218 18.29 28.72 -7.93
CA GLU A 218 18.03 30.16 -7.74
C GLU A 218 16.55 30.45 -8.02
N PRO A 219 15.89 31.25 -7.19
CA PRO A 219 14.51 31.63 -7.41
C PRO A 219 14.41 32.53 -8.64
N THR A 220 14.05 31.94 -9.79
CA THR A 220 13.71 32.67 -11.02
C THR A 220 12.23 33.04 -11.03
N ASN A 221 11.83 33.98 -11.91
CA ASN A 221 10.41 34.35 -12.08
C ASN A 221 9.55 33.11 -12.30
N LEU A 222 8.87 32.66 -11.25
CA LEU A 222 8.11 31.42 -11.25
C LEU A 222 6.70 31.71 -11.78
N SER A 223 6.45 31.35 -13.04
CA SER A 223 5.09 31.29 -13.57
C SER A 223 4.62 29.85 -13.49
N ILE A 224 3.91 29.48 -12.40
CA ILE A 224 3.32 28.15 -12.23
C ILE A 224 1.92 28.15 -12.83
N ASP A 225 1.71 27.37 -13.89
CA ASP A 225 0.36 27.09 -14.40
C ASP A 225 -0.36 26.12 -13.45
N ALA A 226 -1.21 26.68 -12.59
CA ALA A 226 -1.95 25.92 -11.58
C ALA A 226 -2.82 24.83 -12.20
N ASP A 227 -3.43 25.07 -13.35
CA ASP A 227 -4.33 24.12 -14.03
C ASP A 227 -3.53 22.94 -14.63
N ALA A 228 -2.34 23.22 -15.16
CA ALA A 228 -1.44 22.17 -15.65
C ALA A 228 -0.93 21.29 -14.49
N VAL A 229 -0.58 21.88 -13.36
CA VAL A 229 -0.14 21.16 -12.16
C VAL A 229 -1.28 20.35 -11.56
N GLU A 230 -2.50 20.88 -11.47
CA GLU A 230 -3.67 20.14 -11.01
C GLU A 230 -3.93 18.90 -11.88
N ARG A 231 -3.88 19.04 -13.20
CA ARG A 231 -4.04 17.91 -14.12
C ARG A 231 -2.97 16.84 -13.92
N ALA A 232 -1.70 17.27 -13.86
CA ALA A 232 -0.58 16.34 -13.62
C ALA A 232 -0.73 15.59 -12.29
N ALA A 233 -1.12 16.29 -11.22
CA ALA A 233 -1.34 15.69 -9.91
C ALA A 233 -2.49 14.67 -9.91
N LEU A 234 -3.61 14.97 -10.58
CA LEU A 234 -4.74 14.03 -10.68
C LEU A 234 -4.42 12.79 -11.53
N ASP A 235 -3.52 12.93 -12.52
CA ASP A 235 -3.11 11.81 -13.37
C ASP A 235 -1.99 10.97 -12.73
N GLY A 236 -1.06 11.63 -12.06
CA GLY A 236 0.10 11.00 -11.42
C GLY A 236 -0.17 10.38 -10.05
N ASN A 237 -1.24 10.80 -9.35
CA ASN A 237 -1.49 10.41 -7.98
C ASN A 237 -1.86 8.92 -7.85
N ALA A 238 -0.99 8.16 -7.16
CA ALA A 238 -1.16 6.73 -6.97
C ALA A 238 -2.36 6.37 -6.08
N GLU A 239 -2.68 7.20 -5.08
CA GLU A 239 -3.82 6.99 -4.17
C GLU A 239 -5.15 7.16 -4.91
N LEU A 240 -5.26 8.17 -5.78
CA LEU A 240 -6.42 8.35 -6.63
C LEU A 240 -6.61 7.19 -7.61
N LYS A 241 -5.52 6.63 -8.14
CA LYS A 241 -5.57 5.42 -8.97
C LYS A 241 -6.12 4.22 -8.19
N VAL A 242 -5.68 4.02 -6.95
CA VAL A 242 -6.22 2.97 -6.05
C VAL A 242 -7.70 3.20 -5.80
N SER A 243 -8.12 4.42 -5.48
CA SER A 243 -9.52 4.77 -5.23
C SER A 243 -10.42 4.53 -6.45
N ARG A 244 -9.95 4.82 -7.67
CA ARG A 244 -10.67 4.50 -8.92
C ARG A 244 -10.85 2.98 -9.12
N ILE A 245 -9.83 2.18 -8.79
CA ILE A 245 -9.92 0.71 -8.85
C ILE A 245 -10.91 0.19 -7.81
N GLN A 246 -10.91 0.76 -6.61
CA GLN A 246 -11.84 0.38 -5.54
C GLN A 246 -13.29 0.73 -5.90
N GLU A 247 -13.55 1.92 -6.45
CA GLU A 247 -14.87 2.31 -6.96
C GLU A 247 -15.35 1.33 -8.04
N HIS A 248 -14.49 0.99 -9.01
CA HIS A 248 -14.82 0.01 -10.03
C HIS A 248 -15.13 -1.37 -9.44
N SER A 249 -14.36 -1.82 -8.45
CA SER A 249 -14.59 -3.09 -7.78
C SER A 249 -15.92 -3.11 -7.01
N ALA A 250 -16.26 -2.03 -6.31
CA ALA A 250 -17.53 -1.90 -5.61
C ALA A 250 -18.73 -1.88 -6.59
N GLU A 251 -18.57 -1.25 -7.76
CA GLU A 251 -19.60 -1.24 -8.79
C GLU A 251 -19.81 -2.64 -9.41
N MET A 252 -18.72 -3.40 -9.62
CA MET A 252 -18.84 -4.80 -10.08
C MET A 252 -19.54 -5.66 -9.03
N ALA A 253 -19.18 -5.52 -7.75
CA ALA A 253 -19.85 -6.24 -6.66
C ALA A 253 -21.35 -5.87 -6.56
N ARG A 254 -21.72 -4.61 -6.81
CA ARG A 254 -23.13 -4.16 -6.90
C ARG A 254 -23.87 -4.86 -8.03
N LEU A 255 -23.27 -4.93 -9.22
CA LEU A 255 -23.86 -5.60 -10.37
C LEU A 255 -24.03 -7.09 -10.11
N ASP A 256 -23.06 -7.73 -9.47
CA ASP A 256 -23.10 -9.14 -9.12
C ASP A 256 -24.21 -9.44 -8.10
N ALA A 257 -24.30 -8.64 -7.04
CA ALA A 257 -25.37 -8.79 -6.05
C ALA A 257 -26.77 -8.61 -6.66
N ARG A 258 -26.91 -7.74 -7.67
CA ARG A 258 -28.15 -7.59 -8.42
C ARG A 258 -28.48 -8.81 -9.27
N HIS A 259 -27.48 -9.48 -9.83
CA HIS A 259 -27.66 -10.72 -10.60
C HIS A 259 -28.09 -11.89 -9.73
N LYS A 260 -27.65 -11.94 -8.47
CA LYS A 260 -28.08 -12.95 -7.48
C LYS A 260 -29.54 -12.83 -7.06
N LEU A 261 -30.26 -11.81 -7.52
CA LEU A 261 -31.71 -11.72 -7.37
C LEU A 261 -32.49 -12.49 -8.45
N LEU A 262 -31.80 -13.00 -9.48
CA LEU A 262 -32.43 -13.81 -10.52
C LEU A 262 -32.68 -15.22 -9.99
N PRO A 263 -33.72 -15.90 -10.50
CA PRO A 263 -33.89 -17.34 -10.24
C PRO A 263 -32.70 -18.15 -10.79
N GLU A 264 -32.44 -19.28 -10.18
CA GLU A 264 -31.51 -20.29 -10.70
C GLU A 264 -32.25 -21.21 -11.67
N LEU A 265 -31.68 -21.47 -12.83
CA LEU A 265 -32.08 -22.49 -13.77
C LEU A 265 -30.83 -23.24 -14.22
N ASN A 266 -30.68 -24.45 -13.72
CA ASN A 266 -29.54 -25.31 -13.98
C ASN A 266 -29.97 -26.49 -14.83
N VAL A 267 -29.29 -26.69 -15.95
CA VAL A 267 -29.45 -27.90 -16.78
C VAL A 267 -28.23 -28.77 -16.56
N ASN A 268 -28.43 -30.00 -16.19
CA ASN A 268 -27.38 -30.97 -15.99
C ASN A 268 -27.55 -32.18 -16.90
N ALA A 269 -26.45 -32.61 -17.49
CA ALA A 269 -26.34 -33.83 -18.27
C ALA A 269 -25.18 -34.65 -17.73
N SER A 270 -25.39 -35.93 -17.50
CA SER A 270 -24.33 -36.85 -17.15
C SER A 270 -24.35 -38.06 -18.07
N TYR A 271 -23.15 -38.53 -18.38
CA TYR A 271 -22.92 -39.77 -19.09
C TYR A 271 -21.82 -40.53 -18.38
N GLY A 272 -22.02 -41.80 -18.16
CA GLY A 272 -21.07 -42.65 -17.47
C GLY A 272 -21.08 -44.10 -17.97
N LEU A 273 -20.06 -44.82 -17.56
CA LEU A 273 -19.88 -46.24 -17.75
C LEU A 273 -19.71 -46.88 -16.38
N ILE A 274 -20.22 -48.11 -16.24
CA ILE A 274 -20.18 -48.86 -15.01
C ILE A 274 -19.64 -50.27 -15.31
N GLY A 275 -18.89 -50.85 -14.35
CA GLY A 275 -18.48 -52.24 -14.38
C GLY A 275 -18.73 -52.89 -13.00
N TYR A 276 -19.26 -54.09 -12.97
CA TYR A 276 -19.58 -54.87 -11.79
C TYR A 276 -18.91 -56.21 -11.85
N GLU A 277 -17.84 -56.44 -11.11
CA GLU A 277 -17.12 -57.72 -11.12
C GLU A 277 -16.56 -58.06 -9.72
N PRO A 278 -16.22 -59.34 -9.43
CA PRO A 278 -15.61 -59.72 -8.15
C PRO A 278 -14.19 -59.20 -7.93
N SER A 279 -13.58 -58.57 -8.91
CA SER A 279 -12.27 -57.91 -8.72
C SER A 279 -12.22 -56.54 -9.40
N ALA A 280 -11.44 -55.62 -8.82
CA ALA A 280 -11.33 -54.25 -9.31
C ALA A 280 -10.78 -54.16 -10.76
N SER A 281 -9.84 -55.04 -11.12
CA SER A 281 -9.29 -55.07 -12.50
C SER A 281 -10.33 -55.48 -13.53
N LYS A 282 -11.11 -56.56 -13.25
CA LYS A 282 -12.17 -57.01 -14.15
C LYS A 282 -13.32 -55.98 -14.23
N ALA A 283 -13.70 -55.37 -13.13
CA ALA A 283 -14.70 -54.30 -13.10
C ALA A 283 -14.24 -53.07 -13.94
N THR A 284 -12.92 -52.80 -13.96
CA THR A 284 -12.35 -51.78 -14.84
C THR A 284 -12.35 -52.22 -16.32
N ASP A 285 -12.04 -53.49 -16.60
CA ASP A 285 -12.09 -54.02 -17.96
C ASP A 285 -13.52 -54.01 -18.53
N GLU A 286 -14.52 -54.37 -17.72
CA GLU A 286 -15.94 -54.29 -18.07
C GLU A 286 -16.39 -52.82 -18.28
N LEU A 287 -15.96 -51.89 -17.41
CA LEU A 287 -16.21 -50.45 -17.63
C LEU A 287 -15.65 -49.99 -18.99
N MET A 288 -14.43 -50.44 -19.35
CA MET A 288 -13.81 -50.05 -20.63
C MET A 288 -14.47 -50.72 -21.85
N SER A 289 -15.19 -51.85 -21.70
CA SER A 289 -15.98 -52.45 -22.80
C SER A 289 -17.14 -51.54 -23.21
N GLY A 290 -17.66 -50.75 -22.30
CA GLY A 290 -18.76 -49.82 -22.56
C GLY A 290 -20.14 -50.50 -22.59
N ASP A 291 -20.25 -51.71 -22.11
CA ASP A 291 -21.48 -52.53 -22.17
C ASP A 291 -22.60 -52.00 -21.26
N LEU A 292 -22.23 -51.28 -20.18
CA LEU A 292 -23.18 -50.76 -19.19
C LEU A 292 -23.14 -49.21 -19.13
N PRO A 293 -23.72 -48.51 -20.17
CA PRO A 293 -23.78 -47.06 -20.14
C PRO A 293 -24.91 -46.56 -19.23
N GLU A 294 -24.64 -45.49 -18.51
CA GLU A 294 -25.68 -44.72 -17.83
C GLU A 294 -25.72 -43.27 -18.37
N TRP A 295 -26.91 -42.71 -18.46
CA TRP A 295 -27.06 -41.32 -18.75
C TRP A 295 -28.20 -40.69 -17.95
N ARG A 296 -28.05 -39.40 -17.66
CA ARG A 296 -29.06 -38.60 -16.96
C ARG A 296 -29.12 -37.21 -17.56
N LEU A 297 -30.35 -36.75 -17.80
CA LEU A 297 -30.60 -35.35 -18.17
C LEU A 297 -31.64 -34.80 -17.20
N GLY A 298 -31.33 -33.62 -16.64
CA GLY A 298 -32.20 -32.94 -15.68
C GLY A 298 -32.17 -31.45 -15.83
N ALA A 299 -33.23 -30.80 -15.37
CA ALA A 299 -33.27 -29.34 -15.18
C ALA A 299 -33.83 -29.06 -13.81
N THR A 300 -33.17 -28.14 -13.09
CA THR A 300 -33.59 -27.70 -11.77
C THR A 300 -33.83 -26.22 -11.80
N PHE A 301 -35.04 -25.80 -11.44
CA PHE A 301 -35.41 -24.40 -11.24
C PHE A 301 -35.56 -24.14 -9.74
N SER A 302 -34.88 -23.10 -9.26
CA SER A 302 -34.90 -22.65 -7.87
C SER A 302 -35.11 -21.14 -7.82
N MET A 303 -36.05 -20.71 -6.97
CA MET A 303 -36.35 -19.29 -6.76
C MET A 303 -36.65 -19.02 -5.29
N PRO A 304 -35.90 -18.13 -4.62
CA PRO A 304 -36.20 -17.75 -3.23
C PRO A 304 -37.47 -16.89 -3.17
N LEU A 305 -38.57 -17.42 -2.64
CA LEU A 305 -39.88 -16.74 -2.63
C LEU A 305 -39.86 -15.39 -1.90
N LEU A 306 -39.13 -15.24 -0.82
CA LEU A 306 -39.03 -13.99 -0.07
C LEU A 306 -37.77 -13.18 -0.41
N GLY A 307 -36.66 -13.82 -0.71
CA GLY A 307 -35.39 -13.20 -1.16
C GLY A 307 -34.89 -12.03 -0.28
N ARG A 308 -35.21 -12.03 1.04
CA ARG A 308 -34.89 -10.88 1.92
C ARG A 308 -33.38 -10.73 2.12
N SER A 309 -32.66 -11.85 2.23
CA SER A 309 -31.20 -11.86 2.35
C SER A 309 -30.54 -11.22 1.14
N ASP A 310 -30.91 -11.68 -0.06
CA ASP A 310 -30.29 -11.26 -1.32
C ASP A 310 -30.61 -9.81 -1.65
N ARG A 311 -31.86 -9.37 -1.36
CA ARG A 311 -32.26 -7.96 -1.45
C ARG A 311 -31.48 -7.08 -0.46
N GLY A 312 -31.29 -7.55 0.78
CA GLY A 312 -30.47 -6.87 1.78
C GLY A 312 -29.02 -6.73 1.30
N GLN A 313 -28.44 -7.80 0.76
CA GLN A 313 -27.10 -7.77 0.19
C GLN A 313 -26.99 -6.82 -1.02
N ALA A 314 -27.97 -6.85 -1.92
CA ALA A 314 -27.99 -5.94 -3.07
C ALA A 314 -28.05 -4.47 -2.67
N LEU A 315 -28.85 -4.12 -1.64
CA LEU A 315 -28.90 -2.78 -1.07
C LEU A 315 -27.59 -2.39 -0.39
N MET A 316 -26.98 -3.30 0.39
CA MET A 316 -25.68 -3.07 1.02
C MET A 316 -24.60 -2.79 -0.03
N ARG A 317 -24.48 -3.61 -1.09
CA ARG A 317 -23.52 -3.40 -2.18
C ARG A 317 -23.78 -2.12 -2.97
N ALA A 318 -25.04 -1.73 -3.13
CA ALA A 318 -25.38 -0.44 -3.74
C ALA A 318 -24.90 0.75 -2.89
N ALA A 319 -25.06 0.67 -1.57
CA ALA A 319 -24.56 1.68 -0.64
C ALA A 319 -23.02 1.73 -0.62
N GLU A 320 -22.34 0.58 -0.64
CA GLU A 320 -20.88 0.50 -0.73
C GLU A 320 -20.33 1.12 -2.02
N ALA A 321 -20.97 0.88 -3.17
CA ALA A 321 -20.59 1.50 -4.44
C ALA A 321 -20.78 3.03 -4.41
N ALA A 322 -21.90 3.51 -3.83
CA ALA A 322 -22.13 4.93 -3.66
C ALA A 322 -21.09 5.58 -2.71
N LYS A 323 -20.73 4.89 -1.62
CA LYS A 323 -19.68 5.30 -0.70
C LYS A 323 -18.32 5.41 -1.40
N ALA A 324 -17.88 4.37 -2.10
CA ALA A 324 -16.61 4.36 -2.82
C ALA A 324 -16.52 5.50 -3.85
N ARG A 325 -17.62 5.79 -4.55
CA ARG A 325 -17.70 6.94 -5.47
C ARG A 325 -17.57 8.28 -4.74
N ALA A 326 -18.22 8.43 -3.60
CA ALA A 326 -18.14 9.66 -2.80
C ALA A 326 -16.72 9.88 -2.27
N GLU A 327 -16.06 8.83 -1.77
CA GLU A 327 -14.67 8.86 -1.30
C GLU A 327 -13.70 9.27 -2.42
N ARG A 328 -13.85 8.72 -3.63
CA ARG A 328 -13.04 9.14 -4.79
C ARG A 328 -13.21 10.62 -5.12
N ILE A 329 -14.46 11.12 -5.14
CA ILE A 329 -14.74 12.54 -5.42
C ILE A 329 -14.14 13.44 -4.33
N GLN A 330 -14.24 13.02 -3.07
CA GLN A 330 -13.63 13.73 -1.95
C GLN A 330 -12.11 13.78 -2.09
N LEU A 331 -11.47 12.66 -2.42
CA LEU A 331 -10.02 12.59 -2.62
C LEU A 331 -9.57 13.51 -3.79
N GLU A 332 -10.29 13.54 -4.91
CA GLU A 332 -9.99 14.45 -6.01
C GLU A 332 -10.04 15.94 -5.58
N ARG A 333 -11.03 16.31 -4.78
CA ARG A 333 -11.13 17.66 -4.22
C ARG A 333 -9.99 17.99 -3.26
N GLN A 334 -9.60 17.00 -2.45
CA GLN A 334 -8.49 17.13 -1.51
C GLN A 334 -7.16 17.34 -2.24
N ILE A 335 -6.88 16.54 -3.27
CA ILE A 335 -5.67 16.69 -4.10
C ILE A 335 -5.61 18.08 -4.73
N ARG A 336 -6.70 18.57 -5.31
CA ARG A 336 -6.76 19.92 -5.88
C ARG A 336 -6.49 21.00 -4.82
N SER A 337 -7.06 20.85 -3.62
CA SER A 337 -6.80 21.78 -2.52
C SER A 337 -5.34 21.76 -2.07
N GLN A 338 -4.73 20.57 -1.98
CA GLN A 338 -3.31 20.41 -1.62
C GLN A 338 -2.40 21.07 -2.67
N VAL A 339 -2.66 20.86 -3.96
CA VAL A 339 -1.89 21.49 -5.05
C VAL A 339 -1.94 23.02 -4.96
N ARG A 340 -3.13 23.60 -4.79
CA ARG A 340 -3.28 25.05 -4.65
C ARG A 340 -2.58 25.60 -3.41
N THR A 341 -2.63 24.87 -2.31
CA THR A 341 -1.92 25.25 -1.09
C THR A 341 -0.41 25.20 -1.31
N GLN A 342 0.09 24.16 -1.99
CA GLN A 342 1.51 24.04 -2.27
C GLN A 342 2.03 25.11 -3.23
N ILE A 343 1.26 25.48 -4.25
CA ILE A 343 1.62 26.60 -5.15
C ILE A 343 1.79 27.89 -4.34
N ARG A 344 0.83 28.22 -3.47
CA ARG A 344 0.95 29.40 -2.58
C ARG A 344 2.13 29.32 -1.62
N ALA A 345 2.45 28.10 -1.11
CA ALA A 345 3.63 27.90 -0.26
C ALA A 345 4.93 28.19 -1.02
N ILE A 346 5.03 27.78 -2.29
CA ILE A 346 6.19 28.08 -3.14
C ILE A 346 6.30 29.58 -3.42
N GLU A 347 5.20 30.25 -3.75
CA GLU A 347 5.17 31.70 -3.97
C GLU A 347 5.59 32.45 -2.70
N ALA A 348 5.12 32.04 -1.53
CA ALA A 348 5.51 32.65 -0.26
C ALA A 348 6.99 32.40 0.05
N ALA A 349 7.49 31.16 -0.13
CA ALA A 349 8.90 30.83 0.08
C ALA A 349 9.80 31.62 -0.88
N HIS A 350 9.41 31.78 -2.15
CA HIS A 350 10.10 32.63 -3.11
C HIS A 350 10.21 34.09 -2.63
N MET A 351 9.09 34.67 -2.17
CA MET A 351 9.10 36.00 -1.60
C MET A 351 9.99 36.13 -0.36
N GLN A 352 9.99 35.12 0.51
CA GLN A 352 10.85 35.09 1.69
C GLN A 352 12.32 35.05 1.34
N VAL A 353 12.76 34.32 0.31
CA VAL A 353 14.16 34.36 -0.17
C VAL A 353 14.53 35.74 -0.62
N ASN A 354 13.68 36.43 -1.41
CA ASN A 354 13.96 37.80 -1.88
C ASN A 354 14.05 38.79 -0.72
N LEU A 355 13.14 38.73 0.25
CA LEU A 355 13.15 39.57 1.44
C LEU A 355 14.39 39.32 2.32
N ALA A 356 14.75 38.04 2.52
CA ALA A 356 15.93 37.66 3.29
C ALA A 356 17.24 38.13 2.59
N SER A 357 17.30 38.07 1.26
CA SER A 357 18.43 38.60 0.49
C SER A 357 18.56 40.11 0.65
N ALA A 358 17.46 40.85 0.52
CA ALA A 358 17.46 42.31 0.72
C ALA A 358 17.83 42.70 2.17
N ASN A 359 17.36 41.90 3.18
CA ASN A 359 17.72 42.10 4.57
C ASN A 359 19.21 41.86 4.81
N LEU A 360 19.80 40.83 4.17
CA LEU A 360 21.24 40.59 4.23
C LEU A 360 22.05 41.77 3.68
N ASP A 361 21.66 42.31 2.53
CA ASP A 361 22.33 43.48 1.93
C ASP A 361 22.27 44.72 2.85
N LEU A 362 21.11 44.97 3.49
CA LEU A 362 20.93 46.04 4.45
C LEU A 362 21.77 45.82 5.73
N ALA A 363 21.81 44.61 6.25
CA ALA A 363 22.61 44.27 7.43
C ALA A 363 24.11 44.45 7.16
N GLN A 364 24.59 44.11 5.95
CA GLN A 364 25.98 44.35 5.53
C GLN A 364 26.31 45.84 5.48
N GLN A 365 25.45 46.64 4.82
CA GLN A 365 25.62 48.09 4.75
C GLN A 365 25.61 48.75 6.14
N THR A 366 24.72 48.31 7.02
CA THR A 366 24.61 48.79 8.40
C THR A 366 25.89 48.48 9.19
N LEU A 367 26.40 47.24 9.10
CA LEU A 367 27.65 46.87 9.77
C LEU A 367 28.84 47.68 9.27
N GLU A 368 28.96 47.94 7.95
CA GLU A 368 30.01 48.78 7.38
C GLU A 368 29.94 50.22 7.91
N ALA A 369 28.74 50.81 7.98
CA ALA A 369 28.50 52.12 8.53
C ALA A 369 28.86 52.19 10.04
N GLU A 370 28.40 51.21 10.82
CA GLU A 370 28.73 51.16 12.28
C GLU A 370 30.22 51.00 12.53
N ARG A 371 30.92 50.17 11.74
CA ARG A 371 32.41 50.08 11.84
C ARG A 371 33.09 51.40 11.58
N ALA A 372 32.66 52.17 10.59
CA ALA A 372 33.19 53.49 10.31
C ALA A 372 32.92 54.48 11.45
N LEU A 373 31.71 54.46 12.04
CA LEU A 373 31.31 55.34 13.13
C LEU A 373 32.08 55.01 14.44
N VAL A 374 32.28 53.72 14.74
CA VAL A 374 33.10 53.26 15.89
C VAL A 374 34.56 53.68 15.71
N ALA A 375 35.10 53.60 14.47
CA ALA A 375 36.45 54.05 14.18
C ALA A 375 36.60 55.57 14.37
N ALA A 376 35.53 56.35 14.10
CA ALA A 376 35.45 57.78 14.32
C ALA A 376 35.14 58.20 15.78
N GLY A 377 34.91 57.22 16.68
CA GLY A 377 34.58 57.47 18.10
C GLY A 377 33.18 58.07 18.31
N ARG A 378 32.24 57.87 17.37
CA ARG A 378 30.90 58.49 17.37
C ARG A 378 29.77 57.54 17.85
N VAL A 379 30.04 56.24 17.97
CA VAL A 379 29.10 55.19 18.40
C VAL A 379 29.74 54.30 19.41
N ILE A 380 28.92 53.69 20.29
CA ILE A 380 29.38 52.80 21.34
C ILE A 380 29.61 51.37 20.80
N GLN A 381 30.53 50.65 21.45
CA GLN A 381 30.89 49.27 21.09
C GLN A 381 29.70 48.32 21.05
N LYS A 382 28.68 48.58 21.87
CA LYS A 382 27.44 47.77 21.91
C LYS A 382 26.72 47.76 20.55
N ASP A 383 26.58 48.89 19.89
CA ASP A 383 25.85 49.01 18.63
C ASP A 383 26.55 48.23 17.49
N LEU A 384 27.89 48.20 17.50
CA LEU A 384 28.68 47.37 16.61
C LEU A 384 28.43 45.88 16.82
N LEU A 385 28.41 45.44 18.11
CA LEU A 385 28.11 44.02 18.41
C LEU A 385 26.70 43.64 17.99
N GLU A 386 25.72 44.50 18.17
CA GLU A 386 24.34 44.29 17.69
C GLU A 386 24.28 44.22 16.14
N SER A 387 25.03 45.03 15.43
CA SER A 387 25.10 44.99 13.96
C SER A 387 25.80 43.72 13.45
N ILE A 388 26.82 43.19 14.15
CA ILE A 388 27.45 41.91 13.84
C ILE A 388 26.44 40.78 14.02
N ALA A 389 25.72 40.74 15.14
CA ALA A 389 24.69 39.72 15.39
C ALA A 389 23.57 39.81 14.36
N ALA A 390 23.11 40.99 14.00
CA ALA A 390 22.09 41.21 12.97
C ALA A 390 22.53 40.70 11.58
N LEU A 391 23.82 40.81 11.24
CA LEU A 391 24.35 40.25 9.99
C LEU A 391 24.33 38.73 9.99
N ASP A 392 24.73 38.11 11.09
CA ASP A 392 24.75 36.63 11.21
C ASP A 392 23.33 36.05 11.25
N ASP A 393 22.37 36.74 11.87
CA ASP A 393 20.95 36.40 11.81
C ASP A 393 20.41 36.55 10.37
N ALA A 394 20.77 37.61 9.64
CA ALA A 394 20.34 37.81 8.25
C ALA A 394 20.88 36.69 7.32
N ARG A 395 22.16 36.30 7.50
CA ARG A 395 22.78 35.17 6.77
C ARG A 395 22.06 33.87 7.06
N THR A 396 21.81 33.60 8.33
CA THR A 396 21.07 32.40 8.81
C THR A 396 19.68 32.35 8.20
N GLN A 397 18.95 33.47 8.21
CA GLN A 397 17.59 33.54 7.67
C GLN A 397 17.58 33.33 6.16
N LEU A 398 18.54 33.86 5.41
CA LEU A 398 18.66 33.64 3.97
C LEU A 398 18.86 32.14 3.65
N GLU A 399 19.80 31.49 4.32
CA GLU A 399 20.06 30.06 4.05
C GLU A 399 18.86 29.16 4.46
N ARG A 400 18.16 29.48 5.55
CA ARG A 400 16.89 28.81 5.90
C ARG A 400 15.83 29.01 4.84
N SER A 401 15.60 30.25 4.39
CA SER A 401 14.61 30.57 3.36
C SER A 401 14.90 29.85 2.03
N LYS A 402 16.18 29.71 1.65
CA LYS A 402 16.59 28.94 0.47
C LYS A 402 16.28 27.45 0.66
N GLY A 403 16.53 26.90 1.86
CA GLY A 403 16.18 25.52 2.20
C GLY A 403 14.67 25.27 2.10
N ASP A 404 13.87 26.13 2.71
CA ASP A 404 12.40 26.05 2.72
C ASP A 404 11.83 26.11 1.29
N TYR A 405 12.40 26.96 0.42
CA TYR A 405 12.01 27.03 -0.98
C TYR A 405 12.29 25.71 -1.73
N GLN A 406 13.45 25.07 -1.50
CA GLN A 406 13.75 23.76 -2.10
C GLN A 406 12.80 22.67 -1.61
N LEU A 407 12.48 22.64 -0.32
CA LEU A 407 11.53 21.71 0.26
C LEU A 407 10.11 21.89 -0.34
N ALA A 408 9.71 23.13 -0.55
CA ALA A 408 8.42 23.41 -1.19
C ALA A 408 8.36 22.93 -2.65
N LEU A 409 9.45 23.03 -3.40
CA LEU A 409 9.53 22.50 -4.78
C LEU A 409 9.44 20.95 -4.80
N ILE A 410 10.17 20.28 -3.91
CA ILE A 410 10.14 18.80 -3.80
C ILE A 410 8.71 18.31 -3.51
N GLU A 411 8.01 18.95 -2.59
CA GLU A 411 6.64 18.59 -2.25
C GLU A 411 5.68 18.78 -3.44
N LEU A 412 5.89 19.79 -4.28
CA LEU A 412 5.12 19.95 -5.52
C LEU A 412 5.37 18.79 -6.49
N GLU A 413 6.64 18.40 -6.70
CA GLU A 413 6.98 17.26 -7.57
C GLU A 413 6.41 15.96 -7.04
N ARG A 414 6.42 15.76 -5.72
CA ARG A 414 5.77 14.61 -5.06
C ARG A 414 4.26 14.60 -5.34
N LEU A 415 3.58 15.74 -5.20
CA LEU A 415 2.14 15.84 -5.47
C LEU A 415 1.79 15.60 -6.94
N LYS A 416 2.67 16.00 -7.88
CA LYS A 416 2.53 15.70 -9.32
C LYS A 416 2.79 14.24 -9.65
N GLY A 417 3.46 13.50 -8.76
CA GLY A 417 3.86 12.13 -9.00
C GLY A 417 5.01 11.97 -9.99
N THR A 418 5.88 12.99 -10.09
CA THR A 418 7.03 13.07 -11.02
C THR A 418 8.36 12.67 -10.40
N LEU A 419 8.39 12.41 -9.09
CA LEU A 419 9.56 11.90 -8.37
C LEU A 419 9.79 10.41 -8.60
#